data_bd0dcefa87dffe292603184e3f908278
#
_entry.id   bd0dcefa87dffe292603184e3f908278
#
_cell.length_a   1.000
_cell.length_b   1.000
_cell.length_c   1.000
_cell.angle_alpha   90.00
_cell.angle_beta   90.00
_cell.angle_gamma   90.00
#
_symmetry.space_group_name_H-M   'P 1'
#
loop_
_entity.id
_entity.type
_entity.pdbx_description
1 polymer ?
#
loop_
_entity_poly.entity_id
_entity_poly.type
_entity_poly.pdbx_seq_one_letter_code
_entity_poly.pdbx_strand_id
1 'polypeptide(L)'
;MAATIGQKPYEEGFRLVIAHIDCPRLDLRPNPLYESDHMSYFRTHYYGGIRKYQWATIPLAIHGVFTRADGSSVNFAIGEDENDPVFCITDLLPHLGAEQNARPLKDGIKAEELNLLIGSDAVDDENVKEAVKLNTMILLNEKYGITEKEFMRAEICLLYTSDAAD
;
A
#
# COMPACT_ATOMS: atom_id res chain seq x y z
N MET A 1 19.44 -1.35 -14.49
CA MET A 1 20.21 -1.01 -15.72
C MET A 1 20.51 -2.29 -16.45
N ALA A 2 20.22 -2.38 -17.75
CA ALA A 2 20.59 -3.51 -18.58
C ALA A 2 21.53 -3.04 -19.68
N ALA A 3 22.52 -3.83 -20.03
CA ALA A 3 23.49 -3.51 -21.10
C ALA A 3 23.71 -4.75 -21.97
N THR A 4 23.71 -4.56 -23.27
CA THR A 4 24.09 -5.60 -24.25
C THR A 4 25.39 -5.17 -24.92
N ILE A 5 26.39 -6.03 -24.87
CA ILE A 5 27.68 -5.76 -25.54
C ILE A 5 27.52 -6.03 -27.02
N GLY A 6 27.76 -5.01 -27.85
CA GLY A 6 27.74 -5.13 -29.29
C GLY A 6 29.02 -5.79 -29.83
N GLN A 7 29.02 -6.09 -31.12
CA GLN A 7 30.17 -6.70 -31.82
C GLN A 7 31.12 -5.65 -32.42
N LYS A 8 30.71 -4.39 -32.47
CA LYS A 8 31.54 -3.29 -32.99
C LYS A 8 32.35 -2.65 -31.88
N PRO A 9 33.55 -2.09 -32.21
CA PRO A 9 34.31 -1.30 -31.27
C PRO A 9 33.47 -0.12 -30.74
N TYR A 10 33.65 0.22 -29.46
CA TYR A 10 32.84 1.25 -28.84
C TYR A 10 33.15 2.66 -29.37
N GLU A 11 34.28 2.85 -30.01
CA GLU A 11 34.67 4.05 -30.71
C GLU A 11 33.77 4.38 -31.91
N GLU A 12 33.10 3.37 -32.46
CA GLU A 12 32.06 3.56 -33.48
C GLU A 12 30.73 4.07 -32.90
N GLY A 13 30.69 4.27 -31.58
CA GLY A 13 29.52 4.73 -30.86
C GLY A 13 28.70 3.63 -30.18
N PHE A 14 27.78 4.07 -29.37
CA PHE A 14 26.83 3.19 -28.66
C PHE A 14 25.41 3.75 -28.76
N ARG A 15 24.43 2.91 -28.54
CA ARG A 15 23.03 3.32 -28.46
C ARG A 15 22.61 3.37 -27.00
N LEU A 16 22.16 4.53 -26.54
CA LEU A 16 21.60 4.73 -25.22
C LEU A 16 20.09 4.90 -25.34
N VAL A 17 19.35 4.02 -24.69
CA VAL A 17 17.90 4.15 -24.54
C VAL A 17 17.63 4.48 -23.08
N ILE A 18 16.98 5.60 -22.86
CA ILE A 18 16.60 6.07 -21.52
C ILE A 18 15.08 6.10 -21.47
N ALA A 19 14.53 5.50 -20.43
CA ALA A 19 13.10 5.52 -20.17
C ALA A 19 12.87 5.75 -18.68
N HIS A 20 11.79 6.45 -18.34
CA HIS A 20 11.27 6.51 -16.98
C HIS A 20 10.46 5.23 -16.74
N ILE A 21 10.84 4.48 -15.71
CA ILE A 21 10.22 3.20 -15.37
C ILE A 21 9.67 3.15 -13.95
N ASP A 22 9.87 4.21 -13.17
CA ASP A 22 9.33 4.28 -11.81
C ASP A 22 7.82 4.44 -11.86
N CYS A 23 7.13 3.64 -11.04
CA CYS A 23 5.70 3.76 -10.82
C CYS A 23 5.46 4.46 -9.48
N PRO A 24 4.66 5.54 -9.44
CA PRO A 24 4.21 6.12 -8.18
C PRO A 24 3.39 5.09 -7.39
N ARG A 25 3.64 5.04 -6.09
CA ARG A 25 2.98 4.09 -5.19
C ARG A 25 2.87 4.65 -3.78
N LEU A 26 2.10 3.97 -2.97
CA LEU A 26 2.12 4.15 -1.53
C LEU A 26 2.85 2.97 -0.90
N ASP A 27 3.85 3.25 -0.09
CA ASP A 27 4.57 2.25 0.69
C ASP A 27 4.05 2.25 2.12
N LEU A 28 4.04 1.10 2.79
CA LEU A 28 3.70 1.04 4.21
C LEU A 28 4.85 1.58 5.05
N ARG A 29 4.49 2.31 6.12
CA ARG A 29 5.47 2.74 7.12
C ARG A 29 5.88 1.58 8.02
N PRO A 30 7.03 1.65 8.69
CA PRO A 30 7.33 0.74 9.80
C PRO A 30 6.21 0.74 10.85
N ASN A 31 5.81 -0.44 11.32
CA ASN A 31 4.65 -0.62 12.22
C ASN A 31 3.37 0.03 11.67
N PRO A 32 2.91 -0.39 10.49
CA PRO A 32 1.86 0.34 9.78
C PRO A 32 0.48 0.12 10.38
N LEU A 33 0.23 -1.06 10.98
CA LEU A 33 -1.09 -1.48 11.45
C LEU A 33 -1.48 -0.78 12.75
N TYR A 34 -2.64 -0.14 12.74
CA TYR A 34 -3.24 0.46 13.93
C TYR A 34 -4.77 0.39 13.84
N GLU A 35 -5.43 0.53 14.98
CA GLU A 35 -6.87 0.63 15.10
C GLU A 35 -7.27 2.04 15.54
N SER A 36 -8.33 2.58 14.96
CA SER A 36 -9.00 3.80 15.37
C SER A 36 -10.50 3.69 15.04
N ASP A 37 -11.33 4.13 15.96
CA ASP A 37 -12.78 4.17 15.78
C ASP A 37 -13.39 2.83 15.33
N HIS A 38 -12.88 1.73 15.91
CA HIS A 38 -13.28 0.35 15.61
C HIS A 38 -13.03 -0.06 14.14
N MET A 39 -12.00 0.50 13.53
CA MET A 39 -11.53 0.13 12.19
C MET A 39 -10.01 -0.02 12.19
N SER A 40 -9.50 -0.95 11.42
CA SER A 40 -8.08 -1.15 11.25
C SER A 40 -7.56 -0.50 9.99
N TYR A 41 -6.40 0.11 10.11
CA TYR A 41 -5.74 0.88 9.06
C TYR A 41 -4.28 0.53 8.93
N PHE A 42 -3.74 0.71 7.70
CA PHE A 42 -2.31 0.80 7.46
C PHE A 42 -1.86 2.25 7.28
N ARG A 43 -0.83 2.65 8.04
CA ARG A 43 -0.13 3.92 7.80
C ARG A 43 0.73 3.80 6.56
N THR A 44 0.58 4.76 5.67
CA THR A 44 1.32 4.80 4.41
C THR A 44 2.25 6.01 4.33
N HIS A 45 3.16 5.99 3.36
CA HIS A 45 3.79 7.17 2.81
C HIS A 45 3.90 7.01 1.29
N TYR A 46 3.88 8.11 0.57
CA TYR A 46 3.96 8.06 -0.89
C TYR A 46 5.41 8.06 -1.40
N TYR A 47 5.61 7.35 -2.50
CA TYR A 47 6.85 7.37 -3.27
C TYR A 47 6.64 8.08 -4.60
N GLY A 48 7.57 8.99 -4.96
CA GLY A 48 7.49 9.75 -6.20
C GLY A 48 6.54 10.96 -6.12
N GLY A 49 6.31 11.60 -7.26
CA GLY A 49 5.40 12.74 -7.38
C GLY A 49 3.98 12.28 -7.62
N ILE A 50 3.13 12.34 -6.60
CA ILE A 50 1.71 11.98 -6.70
C ILE A 50 0.80 13.19 -6.49
N ARG A 51 -0.39 13.13 -7.07
CA ARG A 51 -1.52 13.99 -6.69
C ARG A 51 -2.35 13.25 -5.66
N LYS A 52 -2.14 13.55 -4.38
CA LYS A 52 -2.71 12.82 -3.24
C LYS A 52 -4.22 12.62 -3.31
N TYR A 53 -4.97 13.63 -3.78
CA TYR A 53 -6.42 13.57 -3.91
C TYR A 53 -6.91 12.48 -4.90
N GLN A 54 -6.06 12.06 -5.85
CA GLN A 54 -6.41 11.01 -6.82
C GLN A 54 -6.38 9.60 -6.21
N TRP A 55 -5.79 9.45 -5.03
CA TRP A 55 -5.64 8.16 -4.35
C TRP A 55 -6.79 7.86 -3.37
N ALA A 56 -7.59 8.87 -3.03
CA ALA A 56 -8.74 8.67 -2.17
C ALA A 56 -9.91 8.08 -2.94
N THR A 57 -10.67 7.21 -2.29
CA THR A 57 -11.93 6.61 -2.77
C THR A 57 -11.82 5.69 -3.99
N ILE A 58 -10.61 5.38 -4.44
CA ILE A 58 -10.39 4.42 -5.51
C ILE A 58 -10.03 3.03 -4.94
N PRO A 59 -10.34 1.95 -5.66
CA PRO A 59 -9.90 0.62 -5.27
C PRO A 59 -8.38 0.49 -5.39
N LEU A 60 -7.77 -0.08 -4.35
CA LEU A 60 -6.33 -0.30 -4.24
C LEU A 60 -6.05 -1.77 -3.95
N ALA A 61 -4.99 -2.29 -4.56
CA ALA A 61 -4.43 -3.60 -4.25
C ALA A 61 -3.17 -3.46 -3.39
N ILE A 62 -2.93 -4.46 -2.56
CA ILE A 62 -1.75 -4.56 -1.70
C ILE A 62 -0.79 -5.57 -2.32
N HIS A 63 0.41 -5.13 -2.63
CA HIS A 63 1.49 -5.99 -3.11
C HIS A 63 2.64 -5.96 -2.14
N GLY A 64 3.29 -7.10 -1.95
CA GLY A 64 4.42 -7.11 -1.05
C GLY A 64 5.21 -8.40 -1.05
N VAL A 65 6.32 -8.30 -0.36
CA VAL A 65 7.17 -9.44 -0.03
C VAL A 65 7.54 -9.36 1.45
N PHE A 66 7.44 -10.47 2.13
CA PHE A 66 8.01 -10.56 3.47
C PHE A 66 9.02 -11.70 3.53
N THR A 67 10.08 -11.45 4.28
CA THR A 67 11.15 -12.42 4.50
C THR A 67 10.98 -13.02 5.90
N ARG A 68 10.87 -14.34 5.93
CA ARG A 68 10.77 -15.12 7.16
C ARG A 68 12.10 -15.20 7.89
N ALA A 69 12.05 -15.66 9.13
CA ALA A 69 13.25 -15.81 9.96
C ALA A 69 14.24 -16.84 9.41
N ASP A 70 13.78 -17.80 8.62
CA ASP A 70 14.60 -18.80 7.94
C ASP A 70 15.25 -18.31 6.63
N GLY A 71 14.98 -17.05 6.24
CA GLY A 71 15.48 -16.44 5.01
C GLY A 71 14.62 -16.71 3.77
N SER A 72 13.56 -17.49 3.88
CA SER A 72 12.60 -17.66 2.79
C SER A 72 11.75 -16.38 2.59
N SER A 73 11.34 -16.14 1.36
CA SER A 73 10.48 -14.98 1.02
C SER A 73 9.14 -15.44 0.50
N VAL A 74 8.08 -14.74 0.88
CA VAL A 74 6.72 -14.95 0.40
C VAL A 74 6.25 -13.67 -0.28
N ASN A 75 5.94 -13.78 -1.57
CA ASN A 75 5.27 -12.73 -2.30
C ASN A 75 3.76 -12.85 -2.09
N PHE A 76 3.09 -11.74 -1.98
CA PHE A 76 1.63 -11.72 -1.92
C PHE A 76 1.08 -10.54 -2.70
N ALA A 77 -0.12 -10.74 -3.25
CA ALA A 77 -0.97 -9.72 -3.82
C ALA A 77 -2.39 -9.94 -3.29
N ILE A 78 -3.06 -8.87 -2.90
CA ILE A 78 -4.45 -8.91 -2.39
C ILE A 78 -5.19 -7.74 -3.00
N GLY A 79 -6.36 -8.00 -3.57
CA GLY A 79 -7.19 -6.99 -4.21
C GLY A 79 -7.16 -7.03 -5.74
N GLU A 80 -6.50 -8.02 -6.33
CA GLU A 80 -6.43 -8.22 -7.77
C GLU A 80 -7.45 -9.24 -8.29
N ASP A 81 -7.81 -10.23 -7.47
CA ASP A 81 -8.79 -11.25 -7.83
C ASP A 81 -10.21 -10.79 -7.49
N GLU A 82 -11.21 -11.21 -8.27
CA GLU A 82 -12.63 -10.86 -8.08
C GLU A 82 -13.18 -11.19 -6.68
N ASN A 83 -12.59 -12.17 -6.00
CA ASN A 83 -13.00 -12.58 -4.65
C ASN A 83 -12.13 -11.97 -3.54
N ASP A 84 -11.16 -11.15 -3.90
CA ASP A 84 -10.32 -10.47 -2.93
C ASP A 84 -11.06 -9.28 -2.28
N PRO A 85 -10.74 -8.93 -1.04
CA PRO A 85 -11.24 -7.71 -0.43
C PRO A 85 -10.71 -6.49 -1.18
N VAL A 86 -11.54 -5.48 -1.32
CA VAL A 86 -11.18 -4.19 -1.89
C VAL A 86 -10.73 -3.25 -0.78
N PHE A 87 -9.59 -2.61 -0.97
CA PHE A 87 -9.05 -1.62 -0.05
C PHE A 87 -9.21 -0.21 -0.60
N CYS A 88 -9.34 0.78 0.26
CA CYS A 88 -9.39 2.17 -0.16
C CYS A 88 -8.85 3.12 0.92
N ILE A 89 -8.49 4.31 0.48
CA ILE A 89 -8.27 5.46 1.35
C ILE A 89 -9.59 6.21 1.43
N THR A 90 -10.13 6.33 2.63
CA THR A 90 -11.39 7.04 2.86
C THR A 90 -11.23 8.55 2.74
N ASP A 91 -12.30 9.24 2.37
CA ASP A 91 -12.37 10.71 2.36
C ASP A 91 -13.54 11.20 3.20
N LEU A 92 -13.51 12.49 3.54
CA LEU A 92 -14.54 13.11 4.35
C LEU A 92 -15.80 13.40 3.53
N LEU A 93 -16.94 13.23 4.17
CA LEU A 93 -18.21 13.72 3.63
C LEU A 93 -18.19 15.26 3.50
N PRO A 94 -18.90 15.85 2.52
CA PRO A 94 -18.83 17.29 2.24
C PRO A 94 -19.08 18.19 3.46
N HIS A 95 -20.03 17.82 4.33
CA HIS A 95 -20.36 18.59 5.52
C HIS A 95 -19.36 18.43 6.68
N LEU A 96 -18.46 17.45 6.62
CA LEU A 96 -17.34 17.29 7.55
C LEU A 96 -16.04 17.87 6.99
N GLY A 97 -15.98 18.09 5.67
CA GLY A 97 -14.79 18.50 4.92
C GLY A 97 -14.59 20.00 4.79
N ALA A 98 -15.24 20.85 5.58
CA ALA A 98 -15.16 22.31 5.40
C ALA A 98 -13.72 22.86 5.46
N GLU A 99 -12.91 22.38 6.42
CA GLU A 99 -11.50 22.76 6.51
C GLU A 99 -10.70 22.22 5.33
N GLN A 100 -10.92 20.95 4.96
CA GLN A 100 -10.25 20.31 3.84
C GLN A 100 -10.53 21.03 2.52
N ASN A 101 -11.79 21.40 2.28
CA ASN A 101 -12.23 22.15 1.09
C ASN A 101 -11.61 23.54 0.97
N ALA A 102 -11.22 24.16 2.08
CA ALA A 102 -10.55 25.45 2.10
C ALA A 102 -9.05 25.38 1.79
N ARG A 103 -8.47 24.19 1.77
CA ARG A 103 -7.05 23.98 1.47
C ARG A 103 -6.77 24.11 -0.03
N PRO A 104 -5.56 24.55 -0.44
CA PRO A 104 -5.13 24.41 -1.83
C PRO A 104 -5.21 22.94 -2.28
N LEU A 105 -5.55 22.70 -3.54
CA LEU A 105 -5.71 21.34 -4.08
C LEU A 105 -4.53 20.39 -3.78
N LYS A 106 -3.30 20.90 -3.80
CA LYS A 106 -2.09 20.13 -3.47
C LYS A 106 -2.05 19.61 -2.03
N ASP A 107 -2.79 20.27 -1.13
CA ASP A 107 -2.85 20.02 0.31
C ASP A 107 -4.25 19.59 0.76
N GLY A 108 -5.19 19.43 -0.17
CA GLY A 108 -6.56 18.99 0.08
C GLY A 108 -6.58 17.69 0.89
N ILE A 109 -5.74 16.72 0.50
CA ILE A 109 -5.41 15.54 1.31
C ILE A 109 -3.95 15.67 1.72
N LYS A 110 -3.64 15.60 3.00
CA LYS A 110 -2.28 15.59 3.53
C LYS A 110 -1.66 14.20 3.40
N ALA A 111 -0.33 14.12 3.45
CA ALA A 111 0.38 12.85 3.39
C ALA A 111 -0.01 11.90 4.53
N GLU A 112 -0.25 12.44 5.71
CA GLU A 112 -0.63 11.73 6.92
C GLU A 112 -2.08 11.24 6.90
N GLU A 113 -2.90 11.75 5.97
CA GLU A 113 -4.30 11.36 5.77
C GLU A 113 -4.44 10.20 4.76
N LEU A 114 -3.35 9.81 4.06
CA LEU A 114 -3.32 8.69 3.11
C LEU A 114 -3.21 7.33 3.83
N ASN A 115 -4.08 7.06 4.79
CA ASN A 115 -4.10 5.78 5.50
C ASN A 115 -5.11 4.84 4.85
N LEU A 116 -4.68 3.59 4.63
CA LEU A 116 -5.49 2.58 3.99
C LEU A 116 -6.42 1.92 4.99
N LEU A 117 -7.71 1.94 4.74
CA LEU A 117 -8.70 1.16 5.49
C LEU A 117 -8.60 -0.31 5.05
N ILE A 118 -8.44 -1.22 6.02
CA ILE A 118 -8.20 -2.64 5.76
C ILE A 118 -9.17 -3.59 6.46
N GLY A 119 -9.90 -3.15 7.46
CA GLY A 119 -10.87 -4.00 8.13
C GLY A 119 -11.75 -3.27 9.13
N SER A 120 -12.92 -3.85 9.39
CA SER A 120 -13.93 -3.38 10.35
C SER A 120 -14.46 -4.47 11.26
N ASP A 121 -14.10 -5.74 11.01
CA ASP A 121 -14.59 -6.86 11.78
C ASP A 121 -13.74 -7.10 13.01
N ALA A 122 -14.35 -7.08 14.17
CA ALA A 122 -13.71 -7.31 15.46
C ALA A 122 -13.71 -8.81 15.82
N VAL A 123 -12.73 -9.26 16.60
CA VAL A 123 -12.85 -10.54 17.30
C VAL A 123 -13.95 -10.44 18.36
N ASP A 124 -14.66 -11.54 18.59
CA ASP A 124 -15.74 -11.62 19.58
C ASP A 124 -15.17 -11.87 20.99
N ASP A 125 -14.43 -10.87 21.50
CA ASP A 125 -13.89 -10.87 22.87
C ASP A 125 -13.88 -9.45 23.43
N GLU A 126 -14.75 -9.17 24.37
CA GLU A 126 -14.91 -7.86 25.03
C GLU A 126 -13.65 -7.39 25.82
N ASN A 127 -12.73 -8.29 26.13
CA ASN A 127 -11.50 -7.96 26.86
C ASN A 127 -10.38 -7.44 25.94
N VAL A 128 -10.56 -7.55 24.64
CA VAL A 128 -9.56 -7.12 23.65
C VAL A 128 -9.77 -5.65 23.28
N LYS A 129 -8.78 -4.80 23.54
CA LYS A 129 -8.88 -3.35 23.27
C LYS A 129 -8.80 -2.99 21.80
N GLU A 130 -7.98 -3.72 21.02
CA GLU A 130 -7.78 -3.52 19.59
C GLU A 130 -8.29 -4.74 18.83
N ALA A 131 -9.61 -5.00 18.93
CA ALA A 131 -10.25 -6.23 18.48
C ALA A 131 -10.25 -6.37 16.94
N VAL A 132 -10.37 -5.27 16.22
CA VAL A 132 -10.33 -5.25 14.74
C VAL A 132 -8.89 -5.45 14.25
N LYS A 133 -7.93 -4.81 14.88
CA LYS A 133 -6.52 -5.01 14.58
C LYS A 133 -6.09 -6.46 14.82
N LEU A 134 -6.53 -7.04 15.93
CA LEU A 134 -6.25 -8.46 16.23
C LEU A 134 -6.85 -9.37 15.17
N ASN A 135 -8.11 -9.15 14.79
CA ASN A 135 -8.75 -9.94 13.73
C ASN A 135 -8.00 -9.85 12.41
N THR A 136 -7.59 -8.65 12.03
CA THR A 136 -6.76 -8.42 10.83
C THR A 136 -5.46 -9.25 10.88
N MET A 137 -4.78 -9.27 12.03
CA MET A 137 -3.56 -10.06 12.20
C MET A 137 -3.82 -11.56 12.16
N ILE A 138 -4.95 -12.03 12.69
CA ILE A 138 -5.36 -13.44 12.61
C ILE A 138 -5.57 -13.84 11.15
N LEU A 139 -6.30 -13.06 10.38
CA LEU A 139 -6.56 -13.33 8.95
C LEU A 139 -5.26 -13.35 8.12
N LEU A 140 -4.34 -12.43 8.38
CA LEU A 140 -3.03 -12.42 7.74
C LEU A 140 -2.18 -13.65 8.11
N ASN A 141 -2.26 -14.07 9.37
CA ASN A 141 -1.57 -15.27 9.83
C ASN A 141 -2.16 -16.55 9.21
N GLU A 142 -3.48 -16.70 9.18
CA GLU A 142 -4.17 -17.85 8.59
C GLU A 142 -3.88 -18.00 7.08
N LYS A 143 -3.94 -16.89 6.34
CA LYS A 143 -3.78 -16.92 4.87
C LYS A 143 -2.31 -17.01 4.44
N TYR A 144 -1.41 -16.33 5.13
CA TYR A 144 0.00 -16.18 4.68
C TYR A 144 1.03 -16.70 5.70
N GLY A 145 0.62 -17.11 6.89
CA GLY A 145 1.51 -17.52 7.97
C GLY A 145 2.36 -16.37 8.53
N ILE A 146 1.90 -15.13 8.39
CA ILE A 146 2.64 -13.93 8.82
C ILE A 146 2.36 -13.66 10.30
N THR A 147 3.41 -13.48 11.07
CA THR A 147 3.33 -12.96 12.44
C THR A 147 3.50 -11.44 12.44
N GLU A 148 3.02 -10.76 13.50
CA GLU A 148 3.21 -9.29 13.64
C GLU A 148 4.68 -8.89 13.53
N LYS A 149 5.59 -9.69 14.09
CA LYS A 149 7.04 -9.44 14.02
C LYS A 149 7.61 -9.54 12.60
N GLU A 150 7.11 -10.44 11.79
CA GLU A 150 7.51 -10.59 10.38
C GLU A 150 6.89 -9.49 9.53
N PHE A 151 5.64 -9.13 9.81
CA PHE A 151 4.96 -8.02 9.16
C PHE A 151 5.73 -6.69 9.30
N MET A 152 6.35 -6.45 10.44
CA MET A 152 7.21 -5.27 10.66
C MET A 152 8.47 -5.23 9.77
N ARG A 153 8.84 -6.33 9.14
CA ARG A 153 10.01 -6.46 8.25
C ARG A 153 9.63 -6.63 6.78
N ALA A 154 8.33 -6.54 6.48
CA ALA A 154 7.83 -6.70 5.13
C ALA A 154 8.06 -5.42 4.31
N GLU A 155 8.34 -5.59 3.02
CA GLU A 155 8.24 -4.53 2.03
C GLU A 155 6.87 -4.63 1.37
N ILE A 156 6.01 -3.66 1.62
CA ILE A 156 4.62 -3.68 1.18
C ILE A 156 4.30 -2.34 0.53
N CYS A 157 3.76 -2.40 -0.67
CA CYS A 157 3.28 -1.24 -1.41
C CYS A 157 1.81 -1.41 -1.83
N LEU A 158 1.21 -0.28 -2.13
CA LEU A 158 -0.16 -0.17 -2.63
C LEU A 158 -0.10 0.34 -4.06
N LEU A 159 -0.80 -0.35 -4.91
CA LEU A 159 -0.96 0.02 -6.32
C LEU A 159 -2.44 0.19 -6.63
N TYR A 160 -2.75 0.86 -7.73
CA TYR A 160 -4.07 0.75 -8.34
C TYR A 160 -4.31 -0.71 -8.73
N THR A 161 -5.55 -1.16 -8.65
CA THR A 161 -5.91 -2.49 -9.18
C THR A 161 -5.59 -2.58 -10.66
N SER A 162 -5.30 -3.76 -11.17
CA SER A 162 -4.82 -3.99 -12.54
C SER A 162 -5.74 -3.45 -13.64
N ASP A 163 -7.04 -3.37 -13.38
CA ASP A 163 -8.02 -2.72 -14.30
C ASP A 163 -7.79 -1.22 -14.49
N ALA A 164 -6.95 -0.59 -13.70
CA ALA A 164 -6.61 0.82 -13.85
C ALA A 164 -5.38 1.05 -14.73
N ALA A 165 -4.73 0.00 -15.22
CA ALA A 165 -3.47 0.06 -15.98
C ALA A 165 -3.64 -0.21 -17.49
N ASP A 166 -4.84 -0.53 -17.98
CA ASP A 166 -5.18 -0.71 -19.40
C ASP A 166 -5.58 0.61 -20.09
#